data_c8f3ae40e66af0bae27736cacb779993
#
_entry.id   c8f3ae40e66af0bae27736cacb779993
#
_cell.length_a   1.000
_cell.length_b   1.000
_cell.length_c   1.000
_cell.angle_alpha   90.00
_cell.angle_beta   90.00
_cell.angle_gamma   90.00
#
_symmetry.space_group_name_H-M   'P 1'
#
loop_
_entity.id
_entity.type
_entity.pdbx_description
1 polymer ?
#
loop_
_entity_poly.entity_id
_entity_poly.type
_entity_poly.pdbx_seq_one_letter_code
_entity_poly.pdbx_strand_id
1 'polypeptide(L)'
;MSLKKSHIQIILLWLFLVIIGLNGRSYLPIDETRYVTVAWNMWLNNDYWVPYLNGVAYSHKPPLLFWLINLGWKIFGVNDWWPRLVPSLFALASVFVTRKIAGRLWPEQISIKDNASLILIGSGLWVLYSTALMFDMMIAFFTALGIWGLLITLQDNRKKGWLLFALAIGGGLLAKGPTILLQLLPVALLAAWWNINPTKKLNTKNWYLPLFYAVLGGAAIALVWAIPAGIHGGHDYQRAIFWGQTASRMVDSFAHNRPFWWYVPILPLLLFPWLLWGRFWQGIKLNKTPEHGIRFCIAWALPVFIAFSFISGKQIHYILPIFPAFALLIARFSHISDTPNTRVSMLLIAIATAVIGIILIAFPLYQRAHPSLAAWIQNIPLWLGGLMIVSAFLIYFLPKKTVANTIAQLSVISIALVTISMFVLINAAGNAYDVRPISAHLKILELSNTPVAYIGKYPGIFNFVGRLNHSPDIISADEVPAWFAAHPNGRLIEYFKRNKLINQTQAEYVQAYKGVTIAILNRQQWQAASSNMLPSGQTAEQAD
;
A
#
# COMPACT_ATOMS: atom_id res chain seq x y z
N MET A 1 23.17 -1.01 22.29
CA MET A 1 22.40 0.26 22.18
C MET A 1 21.37 0.27 23.28
N SER A 2 21.18 1.36 24.07
CA SER A 2 20.16 1.36 25.11
C SER A 2 18.76 1.30 24.48
N LEU A 3 17.79 0.66 25.16
CA LEU A 3 16.40 0.52 24.69
C LEU A 3 15.79 1.86 24.26
N LYS A 4 16.10 2.95 24.97
CA LYS A 4 15.64 4.31 24.63
C LYS A 4 16.18 4.81 23.28
N LYS A 5 17.46 4.53 22.96
CA LYS A 5 18.09 4.98 21.70
C LYS A 5 17.46 4.34 20.45
N SER A 6 17.12 3.04 20.49
CA SER A 6 16.53 2.37 19.33
C SER A 6 15.09 2.84 19.05
N HIS A 7 14.29 3.11 20.09
CA HIS A 7 12.95 3.66 19.91
C HIS A 7 13.00 5.06 19.29
N ILE A 8 13.89 5.92 19.78
CA ILE A 8 14.10 7.27 19.23
C ILE A 8 14.51 7.19 17.76
N GLN A 9 15.46 6.31 17.42
CA GLN A 9 15.89 6.14 16.05
C GLN A 9 14.75 5.70 15.11
N ILE A 10 13.92 4.74 15.52
CA ILE A 10 12.76 4.29 14.73
C ILE A 10 11.78 5.45 14.52
N ILE A 11 11.47 6.20 15.59
CA ILE A 11 10.55 7.34 15.51
C ILE A 11 11.12 8.44 14.59
N LEU A 12 12.41 8.77 14.70
CA LEU A 12 13.04 9.77 13.83
C LEU A 12 13.03 9.35 12.36
N LEU A 13 13.31 8.09 12.06
CA LEU A 13 13.24 7.55 10.70
C LEU A 13 11.81 7.59 10.15
N TRP A 14 10.84 7.23 10.98
CA TRP A 14 9.43 7.33 10.62
C TRP A 14 8.98 8.78 10.41
N LEU A 15 9.37 9.71 11.28
CA LEU A 15 9.07 11.14 11.11
C LEU A 15 9.66 11.70 9.82
N PHE A 16 10.91 11.37 9.50
CA PHE A 16 11.54 11.75 8.23
C PHE A 16 10.71 11.28 7.02
N LEU A 17 10.32 10.00 7.02
CA LEU A 17 9.50 9.41 5.98
C LEU A 17 8.13 10.10 5.86
N VAL A 18 7.47 10.35 7.00
CA VAL A 18 6.14 10.99 7.05
C VAL A 18 6.20 12.44 6.57
N ILE A 19 7.16 13.23 7.07
CA ILE A 19 7.30 14.64 6.67
C ILE A 19 7.46 14.78 5.16
N ILE A 20 8.34 13.99 4.54
CA ILE A 20 8.54 14.04 3.10
C ILE A 20 7.33 13.46 2.36
N GLY A 21 6.83 12.31 2.79
CA GLY A 21 5.73 11.61 2.12
C GLY A 21 4.40 12.37 2.14
N LEU A 22 4.11 13.12 3.19
CA LEU A 22 2.85 13.89 3.30
C LEU A 22 2.93 15.24 2.57
N ASN A 23 4.06 15.94 2.65
CA ASN A 23 4.20 17.28 2.08
C ASN A 23 4.65 17.28 0.62
N GLY A 24 5.28 16.20 0.17
CA GLY A 24 5.99 16.15 -1.11
C GLY A 24 5.16 15.75 -2.31
N ARG A 25 3.89 15.34 -2.16
CA ARG A 25 3.09 14.84 -3.28
C ARG A 25 1.59 15.04 -3.10
N SER A 26 0.87 15.11 -4.24
CA SER A 26 -0.58 14.98 -4.30
C SER A 26 -1.05 13.54 -4.03
N TYR A 27 -2.36 13.32 -3.90
CA TYR A 27 -2.94 11.97 -3.93
C TYR A 27 -2.74 11.34 -5.30
N LEU A 28 -2.23 10.11 -5.32
CA LEU A 28 -2.04 9.39 -6.56
C LEU A 28 -3.37 8.80 -7.06
N PRO A 29 -3.78 9.10 -8.29
CA PRO A 29 -4.92 8.43 -8.89
C PRO A 29 -4.50 6.98 -9.26
N ILE A 30 -5.38 5.99 -9.12
CA ILE A 30 -6.81 6.06 -8.87
C ILE A 30 -7.12 5.73 -7.39
N ASP A 31 -6.30 4.91 -6.76
CA ASP A 31 -6.65 4.30 -5.46
C ASP A 31 -6.72 5.33 -4.33
N GLU A 32 -5.68 6.17 -4.16
CA GLU A 32 -5.68 7.13 -3.05
C GLU A 32 -6.81 8.17 -3.20
N THR A 33 -7.03 8.68 -4.41
CA THR A 33 -8.11 9.64 -4.69
C THR A 33 -9.48 9.02 -4.47
N ARG A 34 -9.69 7.76 -4.87
CA ARG A 34 -10.93 7.02 -4.65
C ARG A 34 -11.22 6.83 -3.17
N TYR A 35 -10.23 6.36 -2.39
CA TYR A 35 -10.46 6.08 -0.97
C TYR A 35 -10.74 7.34 -0.16
N VAL A 36 -10.03 8.43 -0.45
CA VAL A 36 -10.33 9.69 0.23
C VAL A 36 -11.68 10.27 -0.21
N THR A 37 -12.10 10.06 -1.46
CA THR A 37 -13.43 10.47 -1.94
C THR A 37 -14.55 9.67 -1.28
N VAL A 38 -14.38 8.36 -1.06
CA VAL A 38 -15.36 7.58 -0.28
C VAL A 38 -15.48 8.13 1.15
N ALA A 39 -14.37 8.44 1.82
CA ALA A 39 -14.42 9.07 3.13
C ALA A 39 -15.06 10.47 3.09
N TRP A 40 -14.83 11.24 2.01
CA TRP A 40 -15.43 12.55 1.77
C TRP A 40 -16.95 12.47 1.61
N ASN A 41 -17.44 11.50 0.84
CA ASN A 41 -18.88 11.28 0.70
C ASN A 41 -19.55 10.90 2.04
N MET A 42 -18.87 10.07 2.87
CA MET A 42 -19.35 9.79 4.23
C MET A 42 -19.41 11.06 5.08
N TRP A 43 -18.42 11.95 4.93
CA TRP A 43 -18.39 13.23 5.64
C TRP A 43 -19.53 14.15 5.21
N LEU A 44 -19.76 14.31 3.91
CA LEU A 44 -20.81 15.19 3.36
C LEU A 44 -22.21 14.70 3.73
N ASN A 45 -22.44 13.38 3.65
CA ASN A 45 -23.75 12.78 3.87
C ASN A 45 -24.04 12.49 5.35
N ASN A 46 -23.05 12.60 6.24
CA ASN A 46 -23.12 12.11 7.62
C ASN A 46 -23.57 10.64 7.75
N ASP A 47 -23.34 9.83 6.72
CA ASP A 47 -23.60 8.39 6.73
C ASP A 47 -22.29 7.61 6.93
N TYR A 48 -22.15 6.99 8.09
CA TYR A 48 -20.97 6.21 8.46
C TYR A 48 -21.21 4.70 8.40
N TRP A 49 -22.42 4.27 8.04
CA TRP A 49 -22.76 2.86 7.89
C TRP A 49 -22.42 2.34 6.50
N VAL A 50 -22.87 3.04 5.47
CA VAL A 50 -22.68 2.64 4.08
C VAL A 50 -21.67 3.57 3.41
N PRO A 51 -20.52 3.07 2.95
CA PRO A 51 -19.65 3.83 2.07
C PRO A 51 -20.34 4.08 0.73
N TYR A 52 -20.20 5.28 0.18
CA TYR A 52 -20.70 5.64 -1.15
C TYR A 52 -19.58 6.17 -2.03
N LEU A 53 -19.69 5.91 -3.32
CA LEU A 53 -18.88 6.52 -4.37
C LEU A 53 -19.81 6.94 -5.52
N ASN A 54 -19.82 8.24 -5.83
CA ASN A 54 -20.66 8.80 -6.90
C ASN A 54 -22.16 8.48 -6.75
N GLY A 55 -22.68 8.55 -5.53
CA GLY A 55 -24.07 8.25 -5.23
C GLY A 55 -24.44 6.75 -5.16
N VAL A 56 -23.50 5.85 -5.52
CA VAL A 56 -23.71 4.39 -5.47
C VAL A 56 -23.02 3.79 -4.25
N ALA A 57 -23.66 2.82 -3.59
CA ALA A 57 -23.09 2.12 -2.44
C ALA A 57 -21.80 1.38 -2.81
N TYR A 58 -20.71 1.69 -2.11
CA TYR A 58 -19.37 1.20 -2.39
C TYR A 58 -19.03 -0.03 -1.53
N SER A 59 -19.19 -1.20 -2.10
CA SER A 59 -18.99 -2.48 -1.42
C SER A 59 -17.53 -2.99 -1.44
N HIS A 60 -16.62 -2.34 -2.19
CA HIS A 60 -15.30 -2.89 -2.48
C HIS A 60 -14.35 -2.92 -1.28
N LYS A 61 -14.57 -2.09 -0.26
CA LYS A 61 -13.73 -2.03 0.95
C LYS A 61 -14.58 -1.83 2.19
N PRO A 62 -14.22 -2.49 3.32
CA PRO A 62 -14.84 -2.26 4.62
C PRO A 62 -14.50 -0.86 5.17
N PRO A 63 -15.21 -0.39 6.22
CA PRO A 63 -15.26 1.03 6.56
C PRO A 63 -14.11 1.55 7.43
N LEU A 64 -13.28 0.72 8.04
CA LEU A 64 -12.38 1.12 9.12
C LEU A 64 -11.45 2.28 8.72
N LEU A 65 -10.88 2.26 7.51
CA LEU A 65 -10.03 3.36 7.03
C LEU A 65 -10.84 4.66 6.92
N PHE A 66 -12.03 4.58 6.34
CA PHE A 66 -12.90 5.74 6.15
C PHE A 66 -13.35 6.32 7.48
N TRP A 67 -13.68 5.49 8.47
CA TRP A 67 -14.01 5.92 9.82
C TRP A 67 -12.85 6.66 10.50
N LEU A 68 -11.63 6.13 10.38
CA LEU A 68 -10.44 6.77 10.96
C LEU A 68 -10.11 8.10 10.28
N ILE A 69 -10.34 8.22 8.97
CA ILE A 69 -10.20 9.48 8.25
C ILE A 69 -11.22 10.49 8.79
N ASN A 70 -12.48 10.12 8.84
CA ASN A 70 -13.56 10.99 9.32
C ASN A 70 -13.39 11.39 10.80
N LEU A 71 -12.92 10.46 11.64
CA LEU A 71 -12.60 10.76 13.04
C LEU A 71 -11.55 11.86 13.16
N GLY A 72 -10.47 11.77 12.37
CA GLY A 72 -9.45 12.81 12.38
C GLY A 72 -9.93 14.13 11.79
N TRP A 73 -10.77 14.11 10.75
CA TRP A 73 -11.38 15.33 10.24
C TRP A 73 -12.32 16.00 11.24
N LYS A 74 -12.99 15.24 12.11
CA LYS A 74 -13.77 15.81 13.24
C LYS A 74 -12.88 16.52 14.27
N ILE A 75 -11.65 16.06 14.46
CA ILE A 75 -10.71 16.60 15.46
C ILE A 75 -9.89 17.77 14.89
N PHE A 76 -9.36 17.61 13.67
CA PHE A 76 -8.37 18.52 13.07
C PHE A 76 -8.93 19.39 11.94
N GLY A 77 -10.24 19.29 11.64
CA GLY A 77 -10.84 19.83 10.43
C GLY A 77 -10.47 19.01 9.19
N VAL A 78 -11.19 19.24 8.09
CA VAL A 78 -10.93 18.57 6.81
C VAL A 78 -9.59 19.04 6.24
N ASN A 79 -8.67 18.10 6.03
CA ASN A 79 -7.32 18.37 5.57
C ASN A 79 -6.78 17.23 4.71
N ASP A 80 -5.65 17.46 4.01
CA ASP A 80 -5.03 16.49 3.08
C ASP A 80 -4.00 15.57 3.74
N TRP A 81 -3.46 15.94 4.90
CA TRP A 81 -2.38 15.19 5.54
C TRP A 81 -2.88 14.02 6.41
N TRP A 82 -4.01 14.19 7.11
CA TRP A 82 -4.53 13.20 8.02
C TRP A 82 -4.87 11.85 7.36
N PRO A 83 -5.59 11.81 6.22
CA PRO A 83 -5.90 10.54 5.57
C PRO A 83 -4.67 9.67 5.30
N ARG A 84 -3.54 10.27 4.87
CA ARG A 84 -2.28 9.54 4.63
C ARG A 84 -1.48 9.26 5.90
N LEU A 85 -1.68 10.02 6.96
CA LEU A 85 -1.07 9.74 8.26
C LEU A 85 -1.66 8.48 8.91
N VAL A 86 -2.95 8.19 8.70
CA VAL A 86 -3.61 7.00 9.26
C VAL A 86 -2.86 5.70 8.91
N PRO A 87 -2.65 5.30 7.64
CA PRO A 87 -1.88 4.11 7.34
C PRO A 87 -0.42 4.19 7.84
N SER A 88 0.16 5.37 7.89
CA SER A 88 1.52 5.56 8.40
C SER A 88 1.65 5.26 9.90
N LEU A 89 0.65 5.60 10.71
CA LEU A 89 0.58 5.22 12.13
C LEU A 89 0.48 3.70 12.29
N PHE A 90 -0.29 3.01 11.46
CA PHE A 90 -0.36 1.55 11.46
C PHE A 90 0.97 0.91 11.04
N ALA A 91 1.69 1.52 10.08
CA ALA A 91 3.03 1.07 9.71
C ALA A 91 4.00 1.18 10.90
N LEU A 92 4.02 2.29 11.62
CA LEU A 92 4.84 2.47 12.81
C LEU A 92 4.45 1.48 13.93
N ALA A 93 3.16 1.33 14.19
CA ALA A 93 2.66 0.38 15.19
C ALA A 93 3.08 -1.06 14.85
N SER A 94 3.06 -1.44 13.56
CA SER A 94 3.55 -2.76 13.10
C SER A 94 5.03 -2.98 13.40
N VAL A 95 5.87 -1.95 13.26
CA VAL A 95 7.30 -2.02 13.61
C VAL A 95 7.48 -2.31 15.11
N PHE A 96 6.71 -1.63 15.97
CA PHE A 96 6.78 -1.87 17.42
C PHE A 96 6.20 -3.24 17.82
N VAL A 97 5.13 -3.71 17.18
CA VAL A 97 4.61 -5.06 17.40
C VAL A 97 5.62 -6.11 16.96
N THR A 98 6.27 -5.93 15.81
CA THR A 98 7.36 -6.82 15.32
C THR A 98 8.50 -6.90 16.33
N ARG A 99 8.87 -5.77 16.95
CA ARG A 99 9.84 -5.72 18.03
C ARG A 99 9.42 -6.57 19.24
N LYS A 100 8.14 -6.53 19.62
CA LYS A 100 7.59 -7.37 20.70
C LYS A 100 7.61 -8.86 20.34
N ILE A 101 7.29 -9.20 19.09
CA ILE A 101 7.37 -10.57 18.56
C ILE A 101 8.81 -11.07 18.62
N ALA A 102 9.79 -10.29 18.14
CA ALA A 102 11.20 -10.64 18.21
C ALA A 102 11.66 -10.97 19.64
N GLY A 103 11.21 -10.16 20.60
CA GLY A 103 11.54 -10.35 22.01
C GLY A 103 10.93 -11.59 22.64
N ARG A 104 9.87 -12.12 22.05
CA ARG A 104 9.23 -13.38 22.47
C ARG A 104 9.89 -14.62 21.83
N LEU A 105 10.30 -14.46 20.57
CA LEU A 105 10.94 -15.56 19.84
C LEU A 105 12.40 -15.77 20.25
N TRP A 106 13.11 -14.68 20.58
CA TRP A 106 14.53 -14.71 20.97
C TRP A 106 14.79 -13.83 22.20
N PRO A 107 14.32 -14.21 23.38
CA PRO A 107 14.42 -13.40 24.60
C PRO A 107 15.85 -13.09 25.02
N GLU A 108 16.77 -14.04 24.82
CA GLU A 108 18.20 -13.91 25.18
C GLU A 108 18.98 -12.97 24.23
N GLN A 109 18.41 -12.66 23.06
CA GLN A 109 19.12 -11.92 22.01
C GLN A 109 18.49 -10.54 21.78
N ILE A 110 18.77 -9.61 22.69
CA ILE A 110 18.20 -8.26 22.68
C ILE A 110 18.41 -7.53 21.36
N SER A 111 19.55 -7.73 20.69
CA SER A 111 19.89 -7.11 19.42
C SER A 111 18.92 -7.47 18.28
N ILE A 112 18.32 -8.67 18.30
CA ILE A 112 17.36 -9.08 17.27
C ILE A 112 16.12 -8.20 17.28
N LYS A 113 15.66 -7.76 18.48
CA LYS A 113 14.49 -6.85 18.59
C LYS A 113 14.72 -5.54 17.84
N ASP A 114 15.86 -4.92 18.05
CA ASP A 114 16.22 -3.65 17.44
C ASP A 114 16.45 -3.82 15.93
N ASN A 115 17.16 -4.87 15.56
CA ASN A 115 17.51 -5.15 14.18
C ASN A 115 16.27 -5.51 13.32
N ALA A 116 15.35 -6.34 13.81
CA ALA A 116 14.13 -6.66 13.09
C ALA A 116 13.27 -5.41 12.83
N SER A 117 13.20 -4.50 13.82
CA SER A 117 12.49 -3.23 13.67
C SER A 117 13.10 -2.33 12.60
N LEU A 118 14.44 -2.20 12.59
CA LEU A 118 15.16 -1.40 11.61
C LEU A 118 15.11 -2.02 10.21
N ILE A 119 15.18 -3.34 10.12
CA ILE A 119 15.02 -4.07 8.85
C ILE A 119 13.63 -3.83 8.29
N LEU A 120 12.59 -3.94 9.09
CA LEU A 120 11.21 -3.74 8.63
C LEU A 120 11.00 -2.33 8.11
N ILE A 121 11.31 -1.30 8.92
CA ILE A 121 11.12 0.10 8.52
C ILE A 121 12.01 0.51 7.34
N GLY A 122 13.19 -0.12 7.18
CA GLY A 122 14.13 0.10 6.09
C GLY A 122 13.89 -0.77 4.84
N SER A 123 12.84 -1.60 4.81
CA SER A 123 12.52 -2.41 3.63
C SER A 123 11.85 -1.56 2.55
N GLY A 124 12.32 -1.64 1.30
CA GLY A 124 11.91 -0.74 0.21
C GLY A 124 10.40 -0.64 0.03
N LEU A 125 9.70 -1.77 -0.09
CA LEU A 125 8.24 -1.75 -0.24
C LEU A 125 7.52 -1.20 1.01
N TRP A 126 8.04 -1.47 2.21
CA TRP A 126 7.49 -0.91 3.45
C TRP A 126 7.57 0.61 3.46
N VAL A 127 8.71 1.18 3.05
CA VAL A 127 8.89 2.63 2.93
C VAL A 127 7.89 3.23 1.96
N LEU A 128 7.75 2.65 0.76
CA LEU A 128 6.84 3.13 -0.28
C LEU A 128 5.38 3.19 0.20
N TYR A 129 4.92 2.13 0.87
CA TYR A 129 3.52 2.02 1.28
C TYR A 129 3.21 2.65 2.64
N SER A 130 4.23 3.00 3.44
CA SER A 130 4.03 3.60 4.77
C SER A 130 3.26 4.93 4.73
N THR A 131 3.34 5.70 3.63
CA THR A 131 2.62 6.97 3.47
C THR A 131 1.57 6.93 2.36
N ALA A 132 1.36 5.77 1.74
CA ALA A 132 0.30 5.59 0.75
C ALA A 132 -1.05 5.43 1.45
N LEU A 133 -2.08 6.12 0.95
CA LEU A 133 -3.45 5.97 1.45
C LEU A 133 -4.04 4.64 0.97
N MET A 134 -3.57 3.55 1.60
CA MET A 134 -3.93 2.17 1.27
C MET A 134 -4.27 1.39 2.53
N PHE A 135 -5.06 0.33 2.40
CA PHE A 135 -5.47 -0.54 3.52
C PHE A 135 -4.37 -1.48 4.00
N ASP A 136 -3.27 -1.57 3.27
CA ASP A 136 -2.25 -2.61 3.43
C ASP A 136 -1.46 -2.50 4.72
N MET A 137 -1.16 -1.28 5.18
CA MET A 137 -0.51 -1.08 6.47
C MET A 137 -1.42 -1.44 7.64
N MET A 138 -2.74 -1.27 7.49
CA MET A 138 -3.70 -1.68 8.51
C MET A 138 -3.76 -3.20 8.61
N ILE A 139 -3.87 -3.91 7.48
CA ILE A 139 -3.89 -5.38 7.49
C ILE A 139 -2.56 -5.94 7.98
N ALA A 140 -1.41 -5.32 7.66
CA ALA A 140 -0.10 -5.70 8.19
C ALA A 140 -0.04 -5.55 9.72
N PHE A 141 -0.59 -4.47 10.26
CA PHE A 141 -0.68 -4.26 11.71
C PHE A 141 -1.56 -5.31 12.39
N PHE A 142 -2.77 -5.54 11.88
CA PHE A 142 -3.67 -6.54 12.47
C PHE A 142 -3.10 -7.95 12.36
N THR A 143 -2.39 -8.26 11.26
CA THR A 143 -1.65 -9.51 11.14
C THR A 143 -0.59 -9.61 12.24
N ALA A 144 0.29 -8.64 12.38
CA ALA A 144 1.32 -8.64 13.41
C ALA A 144 0.72 -8.70 14.83
N LEU A 145 -0.39 -8.01 15.09
CA LEU A 145 -1.11 -8.03 16.37
C LEU A 145 -1.64 -9.43 16.70
N GLY A 146 -2.28 -10.09 15.74
CA GLY A 146 -2.76 -11.47 15.92
C GLY A 146 -1.62 -12.46 16.14
N ILE A 147 -0.54 -12.33 15.38
CA ILE A 147 0.69 -13.13 15.56
C ILE A 147 1.29 -12.92 16.95
N TRP A 148 1.34 -11.70 17.44
CA TRP A 148 1.76 -11.42 18.81
C TRP A 148 0.82 -12.03 19.84
N GLY A 149 -0.50 -12.00 19.59
CA GLY A 149 -1.52 -12.68 20.41
C GLY A 149 -1.26 -14.17 20.54
N LEU A 150 -0.93 -14.90 19.46
CA LEU A 150 -0.60 -16.31 19.48
C LEU A 150 0.60 -16.60 20.40
N LEU A 151 1.64 -15.77 20.37
CA LEU A 151 2.81 -15.93 21.24
C LEU A 151 2.47 -15.69 22.72
N ILE A 152 1.63 -14.71 23.03
CA ILE A 152 1.14 -14.46 24.40
C ILE A 152 0.34 -15.65 24.90
N THR A 153 -0.49 -16.25 24.06
CA THR A 153 -1.29 -17.43 24.40
C THR A 153 -0.44 -18.60 24.91
N LEU A 154 0.73 -18.81 24.30
CA LEU A 154 1.62 -19.91 24.68
C LEU A 154 2.49 -19.60 25.90
N GLN A 155 2.89 -18.35 26.08
CA GLN A 155 3.95 -18.01 27.02
C GLN A 155 3.44 -17.45 28.34
N ASP A 156 2.40 -16.59 28.32
CA ASP A 156 2.02 -15.81 29.50
C ASP A 156 0.55 -15.98 29.88
N ASN A 157 -0.35 -15.47 29.04
CA ASN A 157 -1.76 -15.33 29.37
C ASN A 157 -2.65 -15.75 28.20
N ARG A 158 -3.16 -16.96 28.33
CA ARG A 158 -3.98 -17.59 27.29
C ARG A 158 -5.21 -16.77 26.92
N LYS A 159 -5.96 -16.24 27.90
CA LYS A 159 -7.16 -15.44 27.63
C LYS A 159 -6.83 -14.14 26.89
N LYS A 160 -5.80 -13.41 27.36
CA LYS A 160 -5.34 -12.17 26.72
C LYS A 160 -4.85 -12.42 25.29
N GLY A 161 -4.13 -13.52 25.07
CA GLY A 161 -3.62 -13.86 23.73
C GLY A 161 -4.74 -14.13 22.74
N TRP A 162 -5.74 -14.93 23.12
CA TRP A 162 -6.91 -15.19 22.25
C TRP A 162 -7.79 -13.97 22.03
N LEU A 163 -7.94 -13.09 23.04
CA LEU A 163 -8.63 -11.81 22.86
C LEU A 163 -7.93 -10.92 21.84
N LEU A 164 -6.60 -10.80 21.92
CA LEU A 164 -5.83 -10.04 20.92
C LEU A 164 -5.95 -10.65 19.52
N PHE A 165 -5.98 -11.96 19.43
CA PHE A 165 -6.18 -12.66 18.15
C PHE A 165 -7.57 -12.38 17.57
N ALA A 166 -8.62 -12.43 18.38
CA ALA A 166 -9.98 -12.09 17.98
C ALA A 166 -10.11 -10.64 17.54
N LEU A 167 -9.52 -9.68 18.31
CA LEU A 167 -9.48 -8.27 17.95
C LEU A 167 -8.71 -8.02 16.64
N ALA A 168 -7.63 -8.76 16.42
CA ALA A 168 -6.86 -8.69 15.17
C ALA A 168 -7.67 -9.17 13.97
N ILE A 169 -8.42 -10.28 14.12
CA ILE A 169 -9.33 -10.76 13.07
C ILE A 169 -10.41 -9.72 12.81
N GLY A 170 -11.11 -9.24 13.84
CA GLY A 170 -12.19 -8.26 13.68
C GLY A 170 -11.72 -6.95 13.04
N GLY A 171 -10.61 -6.39 13.52
CA GLY A 171 -10.00 -5.19 12.94
C GLY A 171 -9.51 -5.42 11.50
N GLY A 172 -8.94 -6.58 11.21
CA GLY A 172 -8.52 -6.96 9.86
C GLY A 172 -9.69 -7.13 8.90
N LEU A 173 -10.80 -7.75 9.36
CA LEU A 173 -12.04 -7.86 8.59
C LEU A 173 -12.62 -6.47 8.27
N LEU A 174 -12.65 -5.56 9.25
CA LEU A 174 -13.10 -4.18 9.07
C LEU A 174 -12.11 -3.33 8.24
N ALA A 175 -10.84 -3.72 8.13
CA ALA A 175 -9.85 -3.04 7.31
C ALA A 175 -9.88 -3.50 5.85
N LYS A 176 -9.78 -4.80 5.58
CA LYS A 176 -9.61 -5.32 4.21
C LYS A 176 -10.40 -6.61 3.93
N GLY A 177 -11.36 -6.95 4.80
CA GLY A 177 -12.20 -8.13 4.64
C GLY A 177 -11.50 -9.45 4.96
N PRO A 178 -11.96 -10.59 4.40
CA PRO A 178 -11.53 -11.94 4.77
C PRO A 178 -10.04 -12.25 4.59
N THR A 179 -9.30 -11.40 3.89
CA THR A 179 -7.85 -11.58 3.66
C THR A 179 -7.05 -11.74 4.95
N ILE A 180 -7.53 -11.20 6.10
CA ILE A 180 -6.89 -11.39 7.41
C ILE A 180 -6.86 -12.85 7.85
N LEU A 181 -7.86 -13.64 7.50
CA LEU A 181 -7.90 -15.07 7.83
C LEU A 181 -6.78 -15.82 7.11
N LEU A 182 -6.51 -15.49 5.84
CA LEU A 182 -5.39 -16.04 5.09
C LEU A 182 -4.04 -15.68 5.73
N GLN A 183 -3.94 -14.50 6.35
CA GLN A 183 -2.71 -14.05 7.01
C GLN A 183 -2.48 -14.74 8.38
N LEU A 184 -3.54 -15.05 9.13
CA LEU A 184 -3.46 -15.51 10.53
C LEU A 184 -3.65 -17.00 10.71
N LEU A 185 -4.58 -17.62 9.96
CA LEU A 185 -4.92 -19.03 10.18
C LEU A 185 -3.78 -20.00 9.90
N PRO A 186 -2.96 -19.85 8.84
CA PRO A 186 -1.88 -20.80 8.58
C PRO A 186 -0.93 -20.96 9.76
N VAL A 187 -0.48 -19.85 10.35
CA VAL A 187 0.44 -19.91 11.50
C VAL A 187 -0.25 -20.49 12.75
N ALA A 188 -1.53 -20.18 12.97
CA ALA A 188 -2.29 -20.74 14.10
C ALA A 188 -2.54 -22.25 13.94
N LEU A 189 -2.85 -22.70 12.73
CA LEU A 189 -3.09 -24.13 12.41
C LEU A 189 -1.79 -24.96 12.44
N LEU A 190 -0.66 -24.38 12.02
CA LEU A 190 0.64 -25.03 12.04
C LEU A 190 1.32 -25.02 13.42
N ALA A 191 0.60 -24.68 14.49
CA ALA A 191 1.16 -24.55 15.83
C ALA A 191 1.88 -25.83 16.33
N ALA A 192 1.39 -27.01 15.98
CA ALA A 192 2.04 -28.29 16.32
C ALA A 192 3.41 -28.47 15.63
N TRP A 193 3.61 -27.85 14.45
CA TRP A 193 4.84 -27.95 13.69
C TRP A 193 5.93 -26.98 14.17
N TRP A 194 5.55 -25.73 14.49
CA TRP A 194 6.54 -24.74 14.89
C TRP A 194 6.78 -24.69 16.40
N ASN A 195 5.85 -25.18 17.24
CA ASN A 195 6.03 -25.23 18.70
C ASN A 195 6.78 -26.50 19.12
N ILE A 196 8.10 -26.45 18.97
CA ILE A 196 9.00 -27.56 19.33
C ILE A 196 9.49 -27.52 20.77
N ASN A 197 8.87 -26.71 21.65
CA ASN A 197 9.30 -26.60 23.04
C ASN A 197 8.90 -27.89 23.81
N PRO A 198 9.89 -28.67 24.31
CA PRO A 198 9.63 -29.95 25.00
C PRO A 198 8.89 -29.76 26.33
N THR A 199 9.04 -28.61 26.98
CA THR A 199 8.43 -28.33 28.29
C THR A 199 6.98 -27.81 28.19
N LYS A 200 6.56 -27.31 27.03
CA LYS A 200 5.20 -26.81 26.78
C LYS A 200 4.56 -27.49 25.58
N LYS A 201 4.28 -28.82 25.75
CA LYS A 201 3.55 -29.57 24.73
C LYS A 201 2.20 -28.91 24.45
N LEU A 202 1.90 -28.69 23.16
CA LEU A 202 0.64 -28.17 22.72
C LEU A 202 -0.47 -29.17 23.01
N ASN A 203 -1.41 -28.82 23.89
CA ASN A 203 -2.63 -29.61 24.05
C ASN A 203 -3.60 -29.20 22.93
N THR A 204 -3.85 -30.13 22.01
CA THR A 204 -4.63 -29.92 20.78
C THR A 204 -6.01 -29.32 21.06
N LYS A 205 -6.76 -29.92 22.01
CA LYS A 205 -8.08 -29.41 22.37
C LYS A 205 -8.05 -28.02 22.96
N ASN A 206 -7.06 -27.75 23.82
CA ASN A 206 -6.89 -26.46 24.48
C ASN A 206 -6.29 -25.36 23.56
N TRP A 207 -5.92 -25.70 22.33
CA TRP A 207 -5.46 -24.78 21.33
C TRP A 207 -6.53 -24.49 20.27
N TYR A 208 -7.03 -25.53 19.60
CA TYR A 208 -7.92 -25.37 18.45
C TYR A 208 -9.35 -24.96 18.83
N LEU A 209 -9.85 -25.36 19.98
CA LEU A 209 -11.18 -24.92 20.45
C LEU A 209 -11.19 -23.39 20.75
N PRO A 210 -10.26 -22.84 21.55
CA PRO A 210 -10.17 -21.38 21.70
C PRO A 210 -9.85 -20.64 20.41
N LEU A 211 -9.07 -21.20 19.48
CA LEU A 211 -8.85 -20.64 18.14
C LEU A 211 -10.18 -20.47 17.40
N PHE A 212 -11.03 -21.49 17.42
CA PHE A 212 -12.36 -21.41 16.81
C PHE A 212 -13.20 -20.29 17.42
N TYR A 213 -13.25 -20.19 18.76
CA TYR A 213 -13.97 -19.10 19.43
C TYR A 213 -13.36 -17.72 19.16
N ALA A 214 -12.05 -17.61 19.02
CA ALA A 214 -11.41 -16.35 18.67
C ALA A 214 -11.75 -15.92 17.22
N VAL A 215 -11.85 -16.86 16.30
CA VAL A 215 -12.32 -16.59 14.92
C VAL A 215 -13.78 -16.12 14.94
N LEU A 216 -14.65 -16.80 15.68
CA LEU A 216 -16.06 -16.38 15.82
C LEU A 216 -16.17 -14.99 16.48
N GLY A 217 -15.37 -14.72 17.52
CA GLY A 217 -15.34 -13.42 18.17
C GLY A 217 -14.88 -12.30 17.22
N GLY A 218 -13.86 -12.56 16.40
CA GLY A 218 -13.41 -11.63 15.37
C GLY A 218 -14.47 -11.42 14.27
N ALA A 219 -15.14 -12.49 13.85
CA ALA A 219 -16.26 -12.38 12.90
C ALA A 219 -17.43 -11.57 13.50
N ALA A 220 -17.77 -11.80 14.78
CA ALA A 220 -18.81 -11.04 15.48
C ALA A 220 -18.52 -9.52 15.48
N ILE A 221 -17.26 -9.11 15.72
CA ILE A 221 -16.85 -7.71 15.65
C ILE A 221 -17.14 -7.12 14.26
N ALA A 222 -16.83 -7.83 13.18
CA ALA A 222 -17.11 -7.36 11.83
C ALA A 222 -18.62 -7.32 11.51
N LEU A 223 -19.38 -8.30 12.02
CA LEU A 223 -20.83 -8.38 11.83
C LEU A 223 -21.59 -7.24 12.53
N VAL A 224 -21.06 -6.67 13.62
CA VAL A 224 -21.60 -5.46 14.26
C VAL A 224 -21.73 -4.30 13.26
N TRP A 225 -20.83 -4.22 12.29
CA TRP A 225 -20.94 -3.27 11.19
C TRP A 225 -21.70 -3.85 10.00
N ALA A 226 -21.34 -5.06 9.55
CA ALA A 226 -21.81 -5.58 8.27
C ALA A 226 -23.32 -5.81 8.22
N ILE A 227 -23.95 -6.19 9.35
CA ILE A 227 -25.41 -6.39 9.42
C ILE A 227 -26.15 -5.07 9.30
N PRO A 228 -25.92 -4.02 10.14
CA PRO A 228 -26.57 -2.74 9.97
C PRO A 228 -26.28 -2.10 8.61
N ALA A 229 -25.04 -2.16 8.12
CA ALA A 229 -24.68 -1.64 6.82
C ALA A 229 -25.42 -2.32 5.67
N GLY A 230 -25.58 -3.65 5.74
CA GLY A 230 -26.37 -4.40 4.77
C GLY A 230 -27.86 -4.02 4.77
N ILE A 231 -28.44 -3.77 5.94
CA ILE A 231 -29.83 -3.33 6.07
C ILE A 231 -30.01 -1.92 5.50
N HIS A 232 -29.13 -0.96 5.85
CA HIS A 232 -29.21 0.42 5.38
C HIS A 232 -28.90 0.57 3.89
N GLY A 233 -27.93 -0.21 3.37
CA GLY A 233 -27.49 -0.12 1.97
C GLY A 233 -28.40 -0.85 0.97
N GLY A 234 -29.41 -1.56 1.46
CA GLY A 234 -30.35 -2.30 0.61
C GLY A 234 -29.83 -3.66 0.14
N HIS A 235 -30.70 -4.41 -0.53
CA HIS A 235 -30.50 -5.82 -0.87
C HIS A 235 -29.26 -6.07 -1.74
N ASP A 236 -29.00 -5.21 -2.73
CA ASP A 236 -27.86 -5.36 -3.63
C ASP A 236 -26.53 -5.11 -2.92
N TYR A 237 -26.46 -4.08 -2.06
CA TYR A 237 -25.29 -3.83 -1.23
C TYR A 237 -25.05 -4.96 -0.24
N GLN A 238 -26.10 -5.45 0.42
CA GLN A 238 -26.03 -6.61 1.32
C GLN A 238 -25.46 -7.83 0.62
N ARG A 239 -25.99 -8.17 -0.58
CA ARG A 239 -25.45 -9.27 -1.39
C ARG A 239 -24.00 -9.04 -1.77
N ALA A 240 -23.61 -7.81 -2.13
CA ALA A 240 -22.26 -7.46 -2.52
C ALA A 240 -21.25 -7.63 -1.39
N ILE A 241 -21.55 -7.20 -0.14
CA ILE A 241 -20.62 -7.30 0.98
C ILE A 241 -20.49 -8.72 1.54
N PHE A 242 -21.54 -9.54 1.51
CA PHE A 242 -21.51 -10.91 2.05
C PHE A 242 -21.03 -11.95 1.03
N TRP A 243 -21.38 -11.81 -0.26
CA TRP A 243 -21.11 -12.82 -1.29
C TRP A 243 -20.22 -12.33 -2.43
N GLY A 244 -20.48 -11.14 -2.96
CA GLY A 244 -19.84 -10.64 -4.18
C GLY A 244 -18.33 -10.37 -4.04
N GLN A 245 -17.88 -9.97 -2.85
CA GLN A 245 -16.47 -9.64 -2.62
C GLN A 245 -15.57 -10.85 -2.33
N THR A 246 -16.15 -11.98 -1.96
CA THR A 246 -15.40 -13.16 -1.52
C THR A 246 -15.24 -14.19 -2.64
N ALA A 247 -16.30 -14.53 -3.35
CA ALA A 247 -16.31 -15.60 -4.34
C ALA A 247 -15.78 -15.16 -5.71
N SER A 248 -16.27 -14.04 -6.24
CA SER A 248 -15.93 -13.60 -7.60
C SER A 248 -14.48 -13.13 -7.74
N ARG A 249 -13.87 -12.55 -6.69
CA ARG A 249 -12.46 -12.09 -6.76
C ARG A 249 -11.43 -13.20 -6.61
N MET A 250 -11.77 -14.33 -6.03
CA MET A 250 -10.85 -15.46 -5.92
C MET A 250 -10.80 -16.29 -7.22
N VAL A 251 -11.86 -16.27 -8.00
CA VAL A 251 -12.00 -17.13 -9.19
C VAL A 251 -11.72 -16.37 -10.49
N ASP A 252 -12.22 -15.13 -10.66
CA ASP A 252 -12.13 -14.36 -11.90
C ASP A 252 -11.59 -12.95 -11.65
N SER A 253 -10.29 -12.82 -11.44
CA SER A 253 -9.63 -11.53 -11.48
C SER A 253 -9.05 -11.30 -12.89
N PHE A 254 -9.82 -10.72 -13.78
CA PHE A 254 -9.35 -10.29 -15.12
C PHE A 254 -8.32 -9.15 -15.05
N ALA A 255 -8.36 -8.35 -13.98
CA ALA A 255 -7.39 -7.29 -13.76
C ALA A 255 -6.13 -7.82 -13.04
N HIS A 256 -4.95 -7.44 -13.52
CA HIS A 256 -3.64 -7.77 -12.92
C HIS A 256 -3.29 -9.28 -12.92
N ASN A 257 -3.70 -10.02 -13.95
CA ASN A 257 -3.32 -11.41 -14.08
C ASN A 257 -1.79 -11.52 -14.25
N ARG A 258 -1.14 -12.26 -13.33
CA ARG A 258 0.31 -12.48 -13.31
C ARG A 258 0.61 -13.97 -13.09
N PRO A 259 1.72 -14.51 -13.64
CA PRO A 259 2.09 -15.89 -13.43
C PRO A 259 2.37 -16.20 -11.95
N PHE A 260 2.23 -17.48 -11.55
CA PHE A 260 2.38 -17.89 -10.15
C PHE A 260 3.76 -17.55 -9.55
N TRP A 261 4.81 -17.55 -10.34
CA TRP A 261 6.18 -17.24 -9.93
C TRP A 261 6.49 -15.74 -9.84
N TRP A 262 5.56 -14.86 -10.20
CA TRP A 262 5.79 -13.42 -10.37
C TRP A 262 6.42 -12.72 -9.16
N TYR A 263 6.07 -13.10 -7.94
CA TYR A 263 6.66 -12.51 -6.74
C TYR A 263 8.13 -12.85 -6.54
N VAL A 264 8.60 -14.02 -7.00
CA VAL A 264 9.96 -14.49 -6.74
C VAL A 264 11.04 -13.56 -7.30
N PRO A 265 11.04 -13.19 -8.60
CA PRO A 265 12.09 -12.33 -9.16
C PRO A 265 12.06 -10.88 -8.64
N ILE A 266 10.90 -10.38 -8.19
CA ILE A 266 10.77 -9.02 -7.69
C ILE A 266 11.03 -8.91 -6.18
N LEU A 267 11.01 -10.03 -5.44
CA LEU A 267 11.17 -10.04 -3.99
C LEU A 267 12.47 -9.36 -3.50
N PRO A 268 13.64 -9.50 -4.16
CA PRO A 268 14.86 -8.77 -3.79
C PRO A 268 14.72 -7.24 -3.86
N LEU A 269 13.93 -6.74 -4.82
CA LEU A 269 13.62 -5.32 -4.93
C LEU A 269 12.64 -4.87 -3.84
N LEU A 270 11.61 -5.67 -3.57
CA LEU A 270 10.59 -5.35 -2.57
C LEU A 270 11.18 -5.32 -1.15
N LEU A 271 12.09 -6.25 -0.84
CA LEU A 271 12.83 -6.35 0.43
C LEU A 271 14.20 -5.65 0.36
N PHE A 272 14.45 -4.78 -0.63
CA PHE A 272 15.70 -4.03 -0.71
C PHE A 272 15.99 -3.29 0.62
N PRO A 273 17.23 -3.31 1.14
CA PRO A 273 18.43 -3.95 0.58
C PRO A 273 18.69 -5.40 1.07
N TRP A 274 17.81 -5.97 1.87
CA TRP A 274 18.09 -7.08 2.78
C TRP A 274 18.37 -8.41 2.10
N LEU A 275 17.62 -8.78 1.04
CA LEU A 275 17.86 -10.04 0.32
C LEU A 275 19.13 -10.00 -0.54
N LEU A 276 19.66 -8.81 -0.81
CA LEU A 276 20.94 -8.63 -1.50
C LEU A 276 22.13 -8.64 -0.54
N TRP A 277 21.89 -8.70 0.77
CA TRP A 277 22.95 -8.73 1.78
C TRP A 277 23.52 -10.15 1.94
N GLY A 278 24.76 -10.35 1.53
CA GLY A 278 25.41 -11.66 1.54
C GLY A 278 25.44 -12.34 2.92
N ARG A 279 25.48 -11.57 4.01
CA ARG A 279 25.44 -12.09 5.39
C ARG A 279 24.16 -12.84 5.72
N PHE A 280 23.04 -12.43 5.20
CA PHE A 280 21.75 -13.13 5.37
C PHE A 280 21.87 -14.58 4.84
N TRP A 281 22.41 -14.75 3.64
CA TRP A 281 22.57 -16.05 3.00
C TRP A 281 23.63 -16.93 3.70
N GLN A 282 24.67 -16.31 4.24
CA GLN A 282 25.63 -17.03 5.09
C GLN A 282 24.96 -17.59 6.34
N GLY A 283 24.12 -16.81 7.02
CA GLY A 283 23.35 -17.27 8.17
C GLY A 283 22.42 -18.43 7.86
N ILE A 284 21.75 -18.40 6.69
CA ILE A 284 20.94 -19.53 6.23
C ILE A 284 21.79 -20.80 6.05
N LYS A 285 22.96 -20.70 5.40
CA LYS A 285 23.87 -21.85 5.18
C LYS A 285 24.38 -22.46 6.49
N LEU A 286 24.60 -21.64 7.50
CA LEU A 286 25.09 -22.07 8.81
C LEU A 286 24.00 -22.67 9.71
N ASN A 287 22.74 -22.38 9.44
CA ASN A 287 21.62 -22.86 10.21
C ASN A 287 21.20 -24.28 9.79
N LYS A 288 21.80 -25.29 10.42
CA LYS A 288 21.53 -26.71 10.08
C LYS A 288 20.14 -27.20 10.56
N THR A 289 19.67 -26.70 11.69
CA THR A 289 18.38 -27.11 12.30
C THR A 289 17.56 -25.90 12.66
N PRO A 290 16.41 -25.64 11.98
CA PRO A 290 15.56 -24.52 12.29
C PRO A 290 15.01 -24.59 13.73
N GLU A 291 15.35 -23.60 14.54
CA GLU A 291 14.80 -23.42 15.89
C GLU A 291 13.36 -22.96 15.87
N HIS A 292 12.71 -22.96 17.04
CA HIS A 292 11.31 -22.57 17.23
C HIS A 292 10.96 -21.23 16.54
N GLY A 293 11.76 -20.17 16.74
CA GLY A 293 11.49 -18.85 16.18
C GLY A 293 11.54 -18.82 14.64
N ILE A 294 12.48 -19.57 14.05
CA ILE A 294 12.62 -19.68 12.58
C ILE A 294 11.42 -20.44 12.01
N ARG A 295 11.04 -21.59 12.60
CA ARG A 295 9.85 -22.33 12.17
C ARG A 295 8.58 -21.49 12.27
N PHE A 296 8.44 -20.72 13.34
CA PHE A 296 7.30 -19.81 13.53
C PHE A 296 7.22 -18.79 12.39
N CYS A 297 8.31 -18.11 12.06
CA CYS A 297 8.34 -17.13 10.96
C CYS A 297 8.08 -17.78 9.58
N ILE A 298 8.56 -19.01 9.36
CA ILE A 298 8.27 -19.76 8.14
C ILE A 298 6.78 -20.14 8.08
N ALA A 299 6.17 -20.60 9.18
CA ALA A 299 4.74 -20.88 9.25
C ALA A 299 3.88 -19.65 8.99
N TRP A 300 4.39 -18.45 9.32
CA TRP A 300 3.72 -17.19 9.01
C TRP A 300 3.88 -16.79 7.53
N ALA A 301 5.12 -16.74 7.04
CA ALA A 301 5.39 -16.15 5.73
C ALA A 301 5.10 -17.10 4.57
N LEU A 302 5.53 -18.37 4.65
CA LEU A 302 5.55 -19.27 3.50
C LEU A 302 4.16 -19.66 2.99
N PRO A 303 3.19 -20.08 3.83
CA PRO A 303 1.85 -20.42 3.34
C PRO A 303 1.13 -19.24 2.72
N VAL A 304 1.29 -18.04 3.30
CA VAL A 304 0.69 -16.80 2.78
C VAL A 304 1.32 -16.41 1.45
N PHE A 305 2.65 -16.50 1.33
CA PHE A 305 3.38 -16.22 0.09
C PHE A 305 2.94 -17.18 -1.03
N ILE A 306 2.83 -18.47 -0.73
CA ILE A 306 2.35 -19.49 -1.66
C ILE A 306 0.90 -19.18 -2.08
N ALA A 307 0.00 -18.93 -1.14
CA ALA A 307 -1.40 -18.63 -1.44
C ALA A 307 -1.54 -17.42 -2.38
N PHE A 308 -0.86 -16.29 -2.10
CA PHE A 308 -0.89 -15.13 -3.00
C PHE A 308 -0.19 -15.38 -4.34
N SER A 309 0.75 -16.32 -4.41
CA SER A 309 1.38 -16.73 -5.66
C SER A 309 0.41 -17.49 -6.58
N PHE A 310 -0.57 -18.19 -6.02
CA PHE A 310 -1.58 -18.92 -6.81
C PHE A 310 -2.84 -18.09 -7.15
N ILE A 311 -3.12 -17.00 -6.42
CA ILE A 311 -4.22 -16.08 -6.79
C ILE A 311 -3.87 -15.40 -8.11
N SER A 312 -4.82 -15.35 -9.07
CA SER A 312 -4.60 -14.81 -10.42
C SER A 312 -4.25 -13.32 -10.42
N GLY A 313 -5.02 -12.49 -9.73
CA GLY A 313 -4.78 -11.05 -9.61
C GLY A 313 -3.73 -10.72 -8.56
N LYS A 314 -2.51 -10.32 -8.98
CA LYS A 314 -1.38 -10.07 -8.09
C LYS A 314 -0.99 -8.60 -8.08
N GLN A 315 -0.84 -8.06 -6.86
CA GLN A 315 -0.31 -6.72 -6.61
C GLN A 315 0.85 -6.82 -5.60
N ILE A 316 1.87 -5.97 -5.75
CA ILE A 316 3.07 -6.01 -4.90
C ILE A 316 2.76 -5.83 -3.42
N HIS A 317 1.73 -5.06 -3.08
CA HIS A 317 1.35 -4.74 -1.71
C HIS A 317 0.61 -5.87 -0.97
N TYR A 318 0.13 -6.93 -1.69
CA TYR A 318 -0.59 -8.03 -1.03
C TYR A 318 0.30 -8.82 -0.06
N ILE A 319 1.62 -8.82 -0.27
CA ILE A 319 2.58 -9.51 0.59
C ILE A 319 3.12 -8.67 1.75
N LEU A 320 2.72 -7.39 1.88
CA LEU A 320 3.16 -6.52 2.99
C LEU A 320 2.93 -7.10 4.39
N PRO A 321 1.80 -7.82 4.67
CA PRO A 321 1.57 -8.39 6.00
C PRO A 321 2.56 -9.47 6.43
N ILE A 322 3.34 -10.05 5.51
CA ILE A 322 4.40 -11.03 5.84
C ILE A 322 5.79 -10.40 5.95
N PHE A 323 5.94 -9.09 5.68
CA PHE A 323 7.22 -8.39 5.83
C PHE A 323 7.78 -8.42 7.26
N PRO A 324 6.97 -8.33 8.32
CA PRO A 324 7.47 -8.54 9.67
C PRO A 324 8.14 -9.90 9.87
N ALA A 325 7.60 -10.98 9.28
CA ALA A 325 8.23 -12.30 9.35
C ALA A 325 9.57 -12.35 8.60
N PHE A 326 9.66 -11.72 7.42
CA PHE A 326 10.93 -11.58 6.71
C PHE A 326 11.95 -10.77 7.50
N ALA A 327 11.55 -9.66 8.11
CA ALA A 327 12.43 -8.84 8.94
C ALA A 327 12.98 -9.62 10.15
N LEU A 328 12.14 -10.43 10.79
CA LEU A 328 12.53 -11.33 11.87
C LEU A 328 13.54 -12.38 11.40
N LEU A 329 13.29 -13.05 10.27
CA LEU A 329 14.20 -14.05 9.70
C LEU A 329 15.54 -13.42 9.30
N ILE A 330 15.52 -12.27 8.63
CA ILE A 330 16.74 -11.56 8.21
C ILE A 330 17.54 -11.13 9.44
N ALA A 331 16.89 -10.58 10.47
CA ALA A 331 17.56 -10.23 11.72
C ALA A 331 18.21 -11.46 12.37
N ARG A 332 17.49 -12.57 12.47
CA ARG A 332 17.99 -13.80 13.09
C ARG A 332 19.16 -14.40 12.32
N PHE A 333 19.01 -14.61 11.02
CA PHE A 333 20.07 -15.20 10.19
C PHE A 333 21.33 -14.32 10.14
N SER A 334 21.18 -12.99 10.15
CA SER A 334 22.33 -12.09 10.20
C SER A 334 23.12 -12.21 11.49
N HIS A 335 22.55 -12.74 12.56
CA HIS A 335 23.21 -12.97 13.86
C HIS A 335 23.83 -14.36 14.00
N ILE A 336 23.44 -15.34 13.19
CA ILE A 336 24.02 -16.71 13.27
C ILE A 336 25.47 -16.75 12.80
N SER A 337 25.84 -15.88 11.87
CA SER A 337 27.22 -15.82 11.35
C SER A 337 28.14 -15.03 12.27
N ASP A 338 29.19 -15.67 12.79
CA ASP A 338 30.26 -15.01 13.58
C ASP A 338 31.32 -14.35 12.69
N THR A 339 31.23 -14.54 11.37
CA THR A 339 32.21 -13.94 10.45
C THR A 339 32.12 -12.41 10.44
N PRO A 340 33.24 -11.70 10.31
CA PRO A 340 33.20 -10.25 10.15
C PRO A 340 32.34 -9.82 8.97
N ASN A 341 31.71 -8.69 9.09
CA ASN A 341 30.91 -8.12 7.99
C ASN A 341 31.88 -7.58 6.92
N THR A 342 32.04 -8.31 5.84
CA THR A 342 33.03 -8.02 4.78
C THR A 342 32.46 -7.09 3.71
N ARG A 343 33.33 -6.40 2.97
CA ARG A 343 32.91 -5.63 1.78
C ARG A 343 32.21 -6.51 0.75
N VAL A 344 32.63 -7.76 0.60
CA VAL A 344 32.03 -8.74 -0.31
C VAL A 344 30.55 -8.97 0.03
N SER A 345 30.17 -8.97 1.31
CA SER A 345 28.77 -9.13 1.71
C SER A 345 27.87 -7.95 1.31
N MET A 346 28.45 -6.78 0.98
CA MET A 346 27.73 -5.58 0.54
C MET A 346 27.71 -5.42 -1.00
N LEU A 347 28.49 -6.23 -1.72
CA LEU A 347 28.72 -6.05 -3.15
C LEU A 347 27.42 -6.04 -3.96
N LEU A 348 26.52 -6.99 -3.74
CA LEU A 348 25.26 -7.06 -4.49
C LEU A 348 24.34 -5.87 -4.21
N ILE A 349 24.32 -5.35 -2.97
CA ILE A 349 23.56 -4.15 -2.64
C ILE A 349 24.13 -2.95 -3.39
N ALA A 350 25.45 -2.80 -3.37
CA ALA A 350 26.12 -1.70 -4.04
C ALA A 350 25.94 -1.75 -5.56
N ILE A 351 26.08 -2.93 -6.18
CA ILE A 351 25.84 -3.12 -7.61
C ILE A 351 24.39 -2.77 -7.97
N ALA A 352 23.41 -3.31 -7.24
CA ALA A 352 22.00 -3.03 -7.51
C ALA A 352 21.69 -1.53 -7.39
N THR A 353 22.22 -0.87 -6.35
CA THR A 353 22.03 0.57 -6.16
C THR A 353 22.68 1.38 -7.28
N ALA A 354 23.89 1.00 -7.72
CA ALA A 354 24.58 1.65 -8.84
C ALA A 354 23.82 1.45 -10.18
N VAL A 355 23.32 0.24 -10.43
CA VAL A 355 22.52 -0.06 -11.64
C VAL A 355 21.24 0.78 -11.67
N ILE A 356 20.54 0.90 -10.55
CA ILE A 356 19.36 1.81 -10.46
C ILE A 356 19.80 3.25 -10.75
N GLY A 357 20.93 3.70 -10.23
CA GLY A 357 21.47 5.03 -10.49
C GLY A 357 21.78 5.26 -11.97
N ILE A 358 22.41 4.29 -12.63
CA ILE A 358 22.70 4.33 -14.08
C ILE A 358 21.40 4.40 -14.88
N ILE A 359 20.38 3.61 -14.54
CA ILE A 359 19.08 3.64 -15.19
C ILE A 359 18.43 5.03 -15.04
N LEU A 360 18.47 5.61 -13.84
CA LEU A 360 17.91 6.94 -13.57
C LEU A 360 18.66 8.08 -14.29
N ILE A 361 19.88 7.86 -14.78
CA ILE A 361 20.61 8.78 -15.65
C ILE A 361 20.31 8.49 -17.13
N ALA A 362 20.41 7.21 -17.52
CA ALA A 362 20.30 6.82 -18.92
C ALA A 362 18.89 7.04 -19.49
N PHE A 363 17.83 6.73 -18.72
CA PHE A 363 16.46 6.84 -19.19
C PHE A 363 16.03 8.27 -19.58
N PRO A 364 16.26 9.31 -18.74
CA PRO A 364 15.99 10.69 -19.12
C PRO A 364 16.79 11.16 -20.34
N LEU A 365 18.06 10.78 -20.45
CA LEU A 365 18.92 11.11 -21.58
C LEU A 365 18.42 10.45 -22.88
N TYR A 366 18.08 9.17 -22.81
CA TYR A 366 17.48 8.44 -23.94
C TYR A 366 16.18 9.09 -24.41
N GLN A 367 15.29 9.46 -23.47
CA GLN A 367 14.01 10.09 -23.77
C GLN A 367 14.16 11.46 -24.45
N ARG A 368 15.21 12.24 -24.10
CA ARG A 368 15.51 13.52 -24.77
C ARG A 368 15.92 13.32 -26.23
N ALA A 369 16.65 12.23 -26.50
CA ALA A 369 17.07 11.88 -27.86
C ALA A 369 15.97 11.20 -28.69
N HIS A 370 15.07 10.44 -28.02
CA HIS A 370 14.02 9.63 -28.66
C HIS A 370 12.69 9.78 -27.90
N PRO A 371 11.85 10.77 -28.23
CA PRO A 371 10.64 11.08 -27.47
C PRO A 371 9.51 10.04 -27.69
N SER A 372 9.81 8.77 -27.44
CA SER A 372 8.90 7.62 -27.61
C SER A 372 8.20 7.20 -26.32
N LEU A 373 8.78 7.55 -25.16
CA LEU A 373 8.26 7.21 -23.83
C LEU A 373 7.40 8.34 -23.25
N ALA A 374 6.95 8.20 -22.02
CA ALA A 374 6.20 9.23 -21.33
C ALA A 374 7.02 10.52 -21.18
N ALA A 375 6.47 11.65 -21.60
CA ALA A 375 7.19 12.93 -21.69
C ALA A 375 7.80 13.39 -20.35
N TRP A 376 7.18 13.03 -19.21
CA TRP A 376 7.67 13.40 -17.88
C TRP A 376 9.02 12.74 -17.51
N ILE A 377 9.42 11.67 -18.17
CA ILE A 377 10.69 10.96 -17.89
C ILE A 377 11.89 11.91 -18.11
N GLN A 378 11.83 12.77 -19.11
CA GLN A 378 12.89 13.76 -19.36
C GLN A 378 13.08 14.78 -18.22
N ASN A 379 12.06 14.94 -17.35
CA ASN A 379 12.08 15.85 -16.21
C ASN A 379 12.77 15.22 -14.98
N ILE A 380 13.10 13.92 -15.01
CA ILE A 380 13.86 13.28 -13.93
C ILE A 380 15.24 13.91 -13.87
N PRO A 381 15.63 14.52 -12.72
CA PRO A 381 16.91 15.17 -12.60
C PRO A 381 18.04 14.14 -12.52
N LEU A 382 19.11 14.33 -13.28
CA LEU A 382 20.24 13.40 -13.36
C LEU A 382 20.97 13.23 -12.01
N TRP A 383 20.91 14.24 -11.13
CA TRP A 383 21.49 14.17 -9.80
C TRP A 383 20.89 13.03 -8.95
N LEU A 384 19.65 12.61 -9.22
CA LEU A 384 19.04 11.48 -8.50
C LEU A 384 19.81 10.18 -8.77
N GLY A 385 20.19 9.93 -10.02
CA GLY A 385 21.04 8.80 -10.37
C GLY A 385 22.45 8.93 -9.80
N GLY A 386 23.01 10.16 -9.79
CA GLY A 386 24.30 10.45 -9.13
C GLY A 386 24.26 10.15 -7.62
N LEU A 387 23.17 10.52 -6.93
CA LEU A 387 22.96 10.19 -5.53
C LEU A 387 22.96 8.67 -5.28
N MET A 388 22.31 7.89 -6.16
CA MET A 388 22.32 6.43 -6.08
C MET A 388 23.75 5.87 -6.24
N ILE A 389 24.52 6.36 -7.20
CA ILE A 389 25.91 5.91 -7.43
C ILE A 389 26.80 6.25 -6.24
N VAL A 390 26.69 7.46 -5.69
CA VAL A 390 27.42 7.85 -4.47
C VAL A 390 27.01 6.97 -3.30
N SER A 391 25.72 6.68 -3.15
CA SER A 391 25.21 5.80 -2.10
C SER A 391 25.72 4.36 -2.26
N ALA A 392 25.82 3.86 -3.49
CA ALA A 392 26.42 2.56 -3.79
C ALA A 392 27.88 2.49 -3.34
N PHE A 393 28.66 3.55 -3.61
CA PHE A 393 30.05 3.68 -3.13
C PHE A 393 30.10 3.70 -1.60
N LEU A 394 29.27 4.49 -0.94
CA LEU A 394 29.17 4.53 0.52
C LEU A 394 28.80 3.16 1.12
N ILE A 395 27.84 2.46 0.53
CA ILE A 395 27.44 1.11 0.96
C ILE A 395 28.64 0.15 0.92
N TYR A 396 29.45 0.21 -0.13
CA TYR A 396 30.58 -0.68 -0.31
C TYR A 396 31.77 -0.33 0.60
N PHE A 397 32.13 0.94 0.72
CA PHE A 397 33.37 1.40 1.37
C PHE A 397 33.22 1.77 2.86
N LEU A 398 32.02 2.14 3.34
CA LEU A 398 31.86 2.50 4.75
C LEU A 398 32.22 1.33 5.69
N PRO A 399 32.97 1.59 6.76
CA PRO A 399 33.39 0.55 7.70
C PRO A 399 32.20 -0.04 8.46
N LYS A 400 32.16 -1.36 8.57
CA LYS A 400 31.08 -2.14 9.19
C LYS A 400 31.62 -2.86 10.43
N LYS A 401 31.64 -2.17 11.58
CA LYS A 401 32.19 -2.75 12.82
C LYS A 401 31.31 -3.85 13.42
N THR A 402 29.99 -3.68 13.38
CA THR A 402 29.04 -4.64 13.96
C THR A 402 27.83 -4.84 13.03
N VAL A 403 27.13 -5.98 13.18
CA VAL A 403 25.88 -6.28 12.47
C VAL A 403 24.82 -5.21 12.73
N ALA A 404 24.66 -4.80 13.98
CA ALA A 404 23.67 -3.77 14.36
C ALA A 404 23.95 -2.43 13.69
N ASN A 405 25.21 -1.99 13.65
CA ASN A 405 25.58 -0.74 12.97
C ASN A 405 25.34 -0.82 11.46
N THR A 406 25.64 -1.97 10.85
CA THR A 406 25.36 -2.19 9.43
C THR A 406 23.87 -2.11 9.11
N ILE A 407 23.02 -2.77 9.91
CA ILE A 407 21.57 -2.73 9.75
C ILE A 407 21.09 -1.29 9.91
N ALA A 408 21.55 -0.57 10.93
CA ALA A 408 21.18 0.83 11.15
C ALA A 408 21.56 1.72 9.94
N GLN A 409 22.80 1.59 9.43
CA GLN A 409 23.26 2.34 8.26
C GLN A 409 22.45 2.01 7.00
N LEU A 410 22.25 0.73 6.71
CA LEU A 410 21.46 0.29 5.55
C LEU A 410 20.01 0.75 5.63
N SER A 411 19.40 0.75 6.84
CA SER A 411 18.04 1.26 7.04
C SER A 411 17.95 2.75 6.74
N VAL A 412 18.91 3.55 7.26
CA VAL A 412 18.96 5.00 6.98
C VAL A 412 19.12 5.26 5.48
N ILE A 413 20.08 4.59 4.84
CA ILE A 413 20.34 4.76 3.40
C ILE A 413 19.11 4.34 2.59
N SER A 414 18.53 3.18 2.87
CA SER A 414 17.35 2.69 2.16
C SER A 414 16.16 3.63 2.29
N ILE A 415 15.83 4.07 3.50
CA ILE A 415 14.74 5.02 3.73
C ILE A 415 15.00 6.33 2.99
N ALA A 416 16.21 6.88 3.09
CA ALA A 416 16.55 8.11 2.40
C ALA A 416 16.43 7.97 0.88
N LEU A 417 17.03 6.92 0.30
CA LEU A 417 17.01 6.68 -1.15
C LEU A 417 15.60 6.47 -1.67
N VAL A 418 14.81 5.59 -1.04
CA VAL A 418 13.46 5.29 -1.49
C VAL A 418 12.55 6.51 -1.34
N THR A 419 12.63 7.21 -0.20
CA THR A 419 11.78 8.40 0.06
C THR A 419 12.13 9.55 -0.87
N ILE A 420 13.43 9.85 -1.07
CA ILE A 420 13.88 10.91 -1.99
C ILE A 420 13.51 10.54 -3.43
N SER A 421 13.72 9.29 -3.84
CA SER A 421 13.34 8.85 -5.18
C SER A 421 11.85 8.97 -5.42
N MET A 422 11.02 8.52 -4.48
CA MET A 422 9.56 8.66 -4.56
C MET A 422 9.16 10.14 -4.72
N PHE A 423 9.71 11.02 -3.87
CA PHE A 423 9.45 12.45 -3.94
C PHE A 423 9.84 13.04 -5.31
N VAL A 424 11.05 12.76 -5.77
CA VAL A 424 11.58 13.32 -7.03
C VAL A 424 10.83 12.78 -8.23
N LEU A 425 10.56 11.47 -8.29
CA LEU A 425 9.87 10.84 -9.43
C LEU A 425 8.42 11.32 -9.54
N ILE A 426 7.70 11.45 -8.43
CA ILE A 426 6.32 11.96 -8.45
C ILE A 426 6.29 13.42 -8.88
N ASN A 427 7.24 14.26 -8.40
CA ASN A 427 7.31 15.65 -8.85
C ASN A 427 7.74 15.76 -10.33
N ALA A 428 8.64 14.90 -10.82
CA ALA A 428 9.01 14.86 -12.23
C ALA A 428 7.83 14.46 -13.12
N ALA A 429 6.98 13.54 -12.64
CA ALA A 429 5.75 13.15 -13.32
C ALA A 429 4.73 14.31 -13.39
N GLY A 430 4.76 15.25 -12.42
CA GLY A 430 4.01 16.49 -12.43
C GLY A 430 2.52 16.28 -12.73
N ASN A 431 1.99 17.12 -13.63
CA ASN A 431 0.56 17.10 -13.98
C ASN A 431 0.07 15.78 -14.58
N ALA A 432 0.97 14.89 -15.02
CA ALA A 432 0.56 13.56 -15.52
C ALA A 432 -0.11 12.67 -14.44
N TYR A 433 0.17 12.96 -13.16
CA TYR A 433 -0.41 12.23 -12.03
C TYR A 433 -1.03 13.14 -10.97
N ASP A 434 -0.93 14.47 -11.13
CA ASP A 434 -1.51 15.45 -10.22
C ASP A 434 -2.86 15.93 -10.73
N VAL A 435 -3.92 15.54 -10.05
CA VAL A 435 -5.29 15.95 -10.43
C VAL A 435 -5.76 17.24 -9.73
N ARG A 436 -4.90 17.92 -8.96
CA ARG A 436 -5.25 19.18 -8.30
C ARG A 436 -5.64 20.30 -9.28
N PRO A 437 -4.92 20.52 -10.42
CA PRO A 437 -5.29 21.61 -11.32
C PRO A 437 -6.67 21.43 -11.94
N ILE A 438 -6.97 20.26 -12.50
CA ILE A 438 -8.30 19.99 -13.06
C ILE A 438 -9.40 20.01 -11.99
N SER A 439 -9.10 19.49 -10.78
CA SER A 439 -10.06 19.51 -9.67
C SER A 439 -10.39 20.94 -9.21
N ALA A 440 -9.41 21.84 -9.23
CA ALA A 440 -9.62 23.26 -8.95
C ALA A 440 -10.52 23.93 -10.01
N HIS A 441 -10.32 23.61 -11.30
CA HIS A 441 -11.18 24.08 -12.37
C HIS A 441 -12.63 23.57 -12.21
N LEU A 442 -12.79 22.28 -11.89
CA LEU A 442 -14.12 21.70 -11.60
C LEU A 442 -14.79 22.37 -10.41
N LYS A 443 -14.02 22.81 -9.39
CA LYS A 443 -14.60 23.57 -8.27
C LYS A 443 -15.14 24.93 -8.72
N ILE A 444 -14.47 25.62 -9.64
CA ILE A 444 -14.96 26.88 -10.22
C ILE A 444 -16.27 26.64 -10.96
N LEU A 445 -16.37 25.56 -11.76
CA LEU A 445 -17.61 25.19 -12.46
C LEU A 445 -18.75 24.87 -11.47
N GLU A 446 -18.46 24.15 -10.39
CA GLU A 446 -19.45 23.86 -9.34
C GLU A 446 -19.97 25.15 -8.69
N LEU A 447 -19.05 26.09 -8.34
CA LEU A 447 -19.43 27.38 -7.74
C LEU A 447 -20.25 28.27 -8.67
N SER A 448 -20.09 28.12 -9.98
CA SER A 448 -20.91 28.80 -11.00
C SER A 448 -22.18 28.04 -11.38
N ASN A 449 -22.51 26.94 -10.66
CA ASN A 449 -23.63 26.05 -10.96
C ASN A 449 -23.62 25.52 -12.40
N THR A 450 -22.45 25.34 -12.99
CA THR A 450 -22.29 24.78 -14.33
C THR A 450 -22.35 23.24 -14.25
N PRO A 451 -23.33 22.58 -14.91
CA PRO A 451 -23.40 21.13 -14.95
C PRO A 451 -22.15 20.52 -15.59
N VAL A 452 -21.66 19.42 -15.02
CA VAL A 452 -20.49 18.71 -15.54
C VAL A 452 -20.80 17.24 -15.70
N ALA A 453 -20.50 16.68 -16.87
CA ALA A 453 -20.62 15.26 -17.15
C ALA A 453 -19.27 14.58 -17.33
N TYR A 454 -19.24 13.28 -17.08
CA TYR A 454 -18.10 12.39 -17.25
C TYR A 454 -18.54 11.15 -18.03
N ILE A 455 -17.79 10.78 -19.08
CA ILE A 455 -18.12 9.62 -19.90
C ILE A 455 -17.56 8.34 -19.26
N GLY A 456 -18.44 7.35 -19.06
CA GLY A 456 -18.09 6.02 -18.60
C GLY A 456 -17.92 5.89 -17.09
N LYS A 457 -17.06 5.00 -16.62
CA LYS A 457 -16.89 4.73 -15.17
C LYS A 457 -16.05 5.81 -14.50
N TYR A 458 -16.66 6.62 -13.68
CA TYR A 458 -15.96 7.65 -12.90
C TYR A 458 -15.42 7.09 -11.58
N PRO A 459 -14.09 7.06 -11.35
CA PRO A 459 -13.52 6.47 -10.14
C PRO A 459 -13.44 7.44 -8.94
N GLY A 460 -14.06 8.62 -9.00
CA GLY A 460 -14.09 9.58 -7.90
C GLY A 460 -12.77 10.35 -7.73
N ILE A 461 -12.02 10.58 -8.79
CA ILE A 461 -10.65 11.11 -8.71
C ILE A 461 -10.57 12.61 -8.39
N PHE A 462 -11.64 13.38 -8.58
CA PHE A 462 -11.63 14.85 -8.43
C PHE A 462 -12.35 15.33 -7.17
N ASN A 463 -13.30 14.55 -6.62
CA ASN A 463 -14.24 15.03 -5.59
C ASN A 463 -13.55 15.58 -4.35
N PHE A 464 -12.76 14.76 -3.66
CA PHE A 464 -12.06 15.22 -2.46
C PHE A 464 -10.98 16.25 -2.79
N VAL A 465 -10.22 16.03 -3.85
CA VAL A 465 -9.11 16.92 -4.23
C VAL A 465 -9.62 18.34 -4.55
N GLY A 466 -10.78 18.45 -5.23
CA GLY A 466 -11.47 19.71 -5.52
C GLY A 466 -12.42 20.18 -4.42
N ARG A 467 -12.60 19.40 -3.32
CA ARG A 467 -13.67 19.66 -2.33
C ARG A 467 -15.05 19.85 -2.99
N LEU A 468 -15.34 19.00 -3.98
CA LEU A 468 -16.63 19.04 -4.69
C LEU A 468 -17.72 18.45 -3.77
N ASN A 469 -18.87 19.11 -3.76
CA ASN A 469 -20.03 18.64 -3.03
C ASN A 469 -20.81 17.58 -3.83
N HIS A 470 -20.71 17.65 -5.17
CA HIS A 470 -21.39 16.74 -6.08
C HIS A 470 -20.40 16.06 -7.02
N SER A 471 -20.69 14.83 -7.40
CA SER A 471 -19.96 14.16 -8.48
C SER A 471 -20.44 14.67 -9.84
N PRO A 472 -19.61 14.65 -10.88
CA PRO A 472 -20.06 14.84 -12.25
C PRO A 472 -21.16 13.83 -12.61
N ASP A 473 -22.07 14.21 -13.51
CA ASP A 473 -23.06 13.29 -14.09
C ASP A 473 -22.34 12.18 -14.85
N ILE A 474 -22.64 10.93 -14.53
CA ILE A 474 -21.99 9.78 -15.18
C ILE A 474 -22.90 9.35 -16.34
N ILE A 475 -22.42 9.54 -17.56
CA ILE A 475 -23.17 9.24 -18.78
C ILE A 475 -22.40 8.31 -19.69
N SER A 476 -23.10 7.61 -20.56
CA SER A 476 -22.52 6.87 -21.68
C SER A 476 -22.23 7.82 -22.86
N ALA A 477 -21.39 7.39 -23.80
CA ALA A 477 -21.02 8.25 -24.91
C ALA A 477 -22.17 8.57 -25.87
N ASP A 478 -23.12 7.67 -26.00
CA ASP A 478 -24.35 7.85 -26.79
C ASP A 478 -25.35 8.83 -26.15
N GLU A 479 -25.28 9.03 -24.83
CA GLU A 479 -26.11 9.98 -24.08
C GLU A 479 -25.62 11.43 -24.19
N VAL A 480 -24.38 11.68 -24.63
CA VAL A 480 -23.78 13.03 -24.65
C VAL A 480 -24.62 14.06 -25.43
N PRO A 481 -25.16 13.77 -26.63
CA PRO A 481 -26.00 14.73 -27.35
C PRO A 481 -27.28 15.13 -26.58
N ALA A 482 -27.94 14.14 -25.96
CA ALA A 482 -29.13 14.36 -25.14
C ALA A 482 -28.81 15.14 -23.88
N TRP A 483 -27.67 14.83 -23.21
CA TRP A 483 -27.24 15.54 -22.04
C TRP A 483 -26.94 17.02 -22.34
N PHE A 484 -26.26 17.35 -23.43
CA PHE A 484 -26.05 18.74 -23.85
C PHE A 484 -27.33 19.46 -24.30
N ALA A 485 -28.32 18.70 -24.77
CA ALA A 485 -29.65 19.29 -25.06
C ALA A 485 -30.34 19.73 -23.77
N ALA A 486 -30.26 18.94 -22.70
CA ALA A 486 -30.78 19.27 -21.38
C ALA A 486 -29.92 20.32 -20.64
N HIS A 487 -28.61 20.39 -20.91
CA HIS A 487 -27.67 21.27 -20.23
C HIS A 487 -26.85 22.09 -21.26
N PRO A 488 -27.43 23.12 -21.90
CA PRO A 488 -26.79 23.89 -22.98
C PRO A 488 -25.45 24.54 -22.57
N ASN A 489 -25.35 24.95 -21.29
CA ASN A 489 -24.14 25.55 -20.71
C ASN A 489 -23.24 24.51 -20.01
N GLY A 490 -23.54 23.23 -20.12
CA GLY A 490 -22.81 22.15 -19.46
C GLY A 490 -21.39 21.98 -19.98
N ARG A 491 -20.60 21.22 -19.23
CA ARG A 491 -19.22 20.84 -19.55
C ARG A 491 -19.06 19.33 -19.50
N LEU A 492 -18.25 18.81 -20.43
CA LEU A 492 -17.97 17.40 -20.56
C LEU A 492 -16.49 17.14 -20.26
N ILE A 493 -16.20 16.19 -19.37
CA ILE A 493 -14.85 15.66 -19.15
C ILE A 493 -14.63 14.49 -20.08
N GLU A 494 -13.60 14.59 -20.92
CA GLU A 494 -13.25 13.58 -21.94
C GLU A 494 -11.77 13.27 -21.93
N TYR A 495 -11.41 12.05 -22.39
CA TYR A 495 -10.04 11.57 -22.50
C TYR A 495 -9.65 11.36 -23.97
N PHE A 496 -8.48 11.89 -24.33
CA PHE A 496 -7.93 11.81 -25.67
C PHE A 496 -6.59 11.07 -25.67
N LYS A 497 -6.39 10.18 -26.64
CA LYS A 497 -5.09 9.52 -26.82
C LYS A 497 -4.01 10.56 -27.14
N ARG A 498 -2.78 10.30 -26.74
CA ARG A 498 -1.62 11.20 -26.88
C ARG A 498 -1.34 11.67 -28.31
N ASN A 499 -1.67 10.88 -29.32
CA ASN A 499 -1.50 11.21 -30.74
C ASN A 499 -2.65 12.04 -31.33
N LYS A 500 -3.72 12.27 -30.58
CA LYS A 500 -4.84 13.16 -30.92
C LYS A 500 -4.81 14.36 -29.96
N LEU A 501 -3.81 15.23 -30.18
CA LEU A 501 -3.63 16.43 -29.35
C LEU A 501 -4.82 17.39 -29.58
N ILE A 502 -5.61 17.59 -28.55
CA ILE A 502 -6.48 18.77 -28.45
C ILE A 502 -5.61 19.91 -27.94
N ASN A 503 -5.56 21.00 -28.71
CA ASN A 503 -4.88 22.22 -28.32
C ASN A 503 -5.72 22.99 -27.27
N GLN A 504 -5.04 23.82 -26.47
CA GLN A 504 -5.72 24.69 -25.49
C GLN A 504 -6.74 25.65 -26.13
N THR A 505 -6.65 25.89 -27.45
CA THR A 505 -7.63 26.68 -28.22
C THR A 505 -8.91 25.90 -28.54
N GLN A 506 -8.91 24.55 -28.43
CA GLN A 506 -10.01 23.66 -28.80
C GLN A 506 -10.79 23.14 -27.57
N ALA A 507 -10.35 23.46 -26.36
CA ALA A 507 -10.99 23.04 -25.12
C ALA A 507 -10.89 24.15 -24.07
N GLU A 508 -11.83 24.20 -23.14
CA GLU A 508 -11.81 25.14 -22.03
C GLU A 508 -10.65 24.85 -21.06
N TYR A 509 -10.34 23.56 -20.88
CA TYR A 509 -9.24 23.09 -20.04
C TYR A 509 -8.61 21.85 -20.64
N VAL A 510 -7.27 21.74 -20.56
CA VAL A 510 -6.50 20.59 -21.06
C VAL A 510 -5.37 20.27 -20.09
N GLN A 511 -5.22 18.98 -19.76
CA GLN A 511 -4.15 18.48 -18.89
C GLN A 511 -3.67 17.10 -19.34
N ALA A 512 -2.35 16.87 -19.28
CA ALA A 512 -1.80 15.51 -19.41
C ALA A 512 -2.21 14.65 -18.22
N TYR A 513 -2.59 13.38 -18.45
CA TYR A 513 -3.01 12.45 -17.41
C TYR A 513 -2.68 11.01 -17.80
N LYS A 514 -1.79 10.34 -17.04
CA LYS A 514 -1.45 8.89 -17.21
C LYS A 514 -1.21 8.45 -18.67
N GLY A 515 -0.54 9.26 -19.46
CA GLY A 515 -0.25 8.95 -20.87
C GLY A 515 -1.35 9.33 -21.87
N VAL A 516 -2.48 9.87 -21.42
CA VAL A 516 -3.56 10.45 -22.21
C VAL A 516 -3.70 11.95 -21.92
N THR A 517 -4.55 12.64 -22.65
CA THR A 517 -4.94 14.02 -22.36
C THR A 517 -6.37 14.03 -21.84
N ILE A 518 -6.59 14.68 -20.69
CA ILE A 518 -7.92 14.96 -20.17
C ILE A 518 -8.30 16.38 -20.55
N ALA A 519 -9.51 16.59 -21.05
CA ALA A 519 -10.02 17.89 -21.43
C ALA A 519 -11.41 18.15 -20.86
N ILE A 520 -11.73 19.42 -20.64
CA ILE A 520 -13.08 19.89 -20.32
C ILE A 520 -13.57 20.70 -21.52
N LEU A 521 -14.71 20.27 -22.08
CA LEU A 521 -15.27 20.76 -23.32
C LEU A 521 -16.66 21.32 -23.10
N ASN A 522 -16.98 22.44 -23.76
CA ASN A 522 -18.37 22.87 -23.98
C ASN A 522 -19.00 22.13 -25.18
N ARG A 523 -20.30 22.36 -25.43
CA ARG A 523 -21.03 21.71 -26.53
C ARG A 523 -20.37 21.90 -27.89
N GLN A 524 -19.97 23.14 -28.24
CA GLN A 524 -19.37 23.46 -29.55
C GLN A 524 -18.00 22.79 -29.70
N GLN A 525 -17.19 22.85 -28.67
CA GLN A 525 -15.86 22.22 -28.62
C GLN A 525 -15.95 20.69 -28.76
N TRP A 526 -16.94 20.09 -28.06
CA TRP A 526 -17.20 18.65 -28.18
C TRP A 526 -17.62 18.27 -29.59
N GLN A 527 -18.55 19.00 -30.23
CA GLN A 527 -18.97 18.75 -31.61
C GLN A 527 -17.80 18.85 -32.60
N ALA A 528 -16.93 19.84 -32.45
CA ALA A 528 -15.74 20.00 -33.29
C ALA A 528 -14.70 18.88 -33.04
N ALA A 529 -14.58 18.37 -31.82
CA ALA A 529 -13.68 17.30 -31.46
C ALA A 529 -14.21 15.91 -31.86
N SER A 530 -15.54 15.70 -31.88
CA SER A 530 -16.19 14.41 -32.13
C SER A 530 -15.92 13.86 -33.54
N SER A 531 -15.65 14.71 -34.52
CA SER A 531 -15.17 14.30 -35.86
C SER A 531 -13.80 13.57 -35.83
N ASN A 532 -13.06 13.69 -34.70
CA ASN A 532 -11.71 13.15 -34.48
C ASN A 532 -11.63 12.12 -33.35
N MET A 533 -12.75 11.68 -32.77
CA MET A 533 -12.78 10.80 -31.59
C MET A 533 -12.51 9.33 -31.90
N LEU A 534 -12.06 8.62 -30.87
CA LEU A 534 -12.01 7.16 -30.83
C LEU A 534 -13.42 6.57 -30.69
N PRO A 535 -13.68 5.32 -31.15
CA PRO A 535 -14.88 4.59 -30.76
C PRO A 535 -14.98 4.55 -29.23
N SER A 536 -16.11 5.03 -28.71
CA SER A 536 -16.46 5.07 -27.31
C SER A 536 -16.39 3.68 -26.68
N GLY A 537 -15.61 3.53 -25.62
CA GLY A 537 -15.54 2.31 -24.81
C GLY A 537 -14.21 1.98 -24.14
N GLN A 538 -13.13 2.64 -24.51
CA GLN A 538 -11.84 2.46 -23.84
C GLN A 538 -11.57 3.63 -22.89
N THR A 539 -11.95 3.45 -21.60
CA THR A 539 -11.51 4.33 -20.51
C THR A 539 -10.02 4.13 -20.22
N ALA A 540 -9.38 5.11 -19.60
CA ALA A 540 -7.97 5.02 -19.15
C ALA A 540 -7.67 3.79 -18.25
N GLU A 541 -8.70 3.09 -17.77
CA GLU A 541 -8.58 1.83 -17.00
C GLU A 541 -8.21 0.60 -17.85
N GLN A 542 -8.35 0.66 -19.18
CA GLN A 542 -8.01 -0.47 -20.09
C GLN A 542 -6.58 -0.34 -20.66
N ALA A 543 -5.86 0.71 -20.32
CA ALA A 543 -4.50 0.97 -20.78
C ALA A 543 -3.40 0.58 -19.77
N ASP A 544 -3.75 -0.04 -18.64
CA ASP A 544 -2.81 -0.60 -17.65
C ASP A 544 -2.69 -2.12 -17.75
#